data_5a5c9eef90e8d324a78982a8ca82fc4d
#
_entry.id   5a5c9eef90e8d324a78982a8ca82fc4d
#
_cell.length_a   1.000
_cell.length_b   1.000
_cell.length_c   1.000
_cell.angle_alpha   90.00
_cell.angle_beta   90.00
_cell.angle_gamma   90.00
#
_symmetry.space_group_name_H-M   'P 1'
#
loop_
_entity.id
_entity.type
_entity.pdbx_description
1 polymer ?
#
loop_
_entity_poly.entity_id
_entity_poly.type
_entity_poly.pdbx_seq_one_letter_code
_entity_poly.pdbx_strand_id
1 'polypeptide(L)' 'MNVAELQALFDAEHVDPDSYSLDGGTPAEAYVLARTPSGWAVYYSERGLRTAEMAFETESEACALLRTLVLRDPTTRRRS' A
#
# COMPACT_ATOMS: atom_id res chain seq x y z
N MET A 1 -11.43 -2.37 -7.49
CA MET A 1 -10.38 -1.33 -7.66
C MET A 1 -9.08 -1.99 -8.07
N ASN A 2 -8.37 -1.39 -9.01
CA ASN A 2 -7.06 -1.88 -9.42
C ASN A 2 -5.96 -0.91 -8.97
N VAL A 3 -4.70 -1.27 -9.24
CA VAL A 3 -3.55 -0.46 -8.82
C VAL A 3 -3.59 0.95 -9.41
N ALA A 4 -3.95 1.08 -10.68
CA ALA A 4 -4.02 2.40 -11.33
C ALA A 4 -5.09 3.29 -10.68
N GLU A 5 -6.24 2.72 -10.36
CA GLU A 5 -7.31 3.45 -9.67
C GLU A 5 -6.88 3.85 -8.25
N LEU A 6 -6.18 2.96 -7.56
CA LEU A 6 -5.69 3.24 -6.22
C LEU A 6 -4.65 4.36 -6.25
N GLN A 7 -3.74 4.35 -7.23
CA GLN A 7 -2.77 5.43 -7.39
C GLN A 7 -3.46 6.78 -7.60
N ALA A 8 -4.48 6.81 -8.45
CA ALA A 8 -5.24 8.04 -8.70
C ALA A 8 -5.95 8.52 -7.43
N LEU A 9 -6.49 7.58 -6.64
CA LEU A 9 -7.14 7.93 -5.37
C LEU A 9 -6.14 8.54 -4.38
N PHE A 10 -4.98 7.93 -4.23
CA PHE A 10 -3.95 8.45 -3.32
C PHE A 10 -3.47 9.84 -3.77
N ASP A 11 -3.32 10.05 -5.08
CA ASP A 11 -2.95 11.37 -5.60
C ASP A 11 -4.03 12.42 -5.26
N ALA A 12 -5.30 12.06 -5.44
CA ALA A 12 -6.43 12.96 -5.16
C ALA A 12 -6.56 13.27 -3.67
N GLU A 13 -6.18 12.31 -2.80
CA GLU A 13 -6.26 12.46 -1.34
C GLU A 13 -4.99 13.07 -0.74
N HIS A 14 -4.05 13.47 -1.57
CA HIS A 14 -2.78 14.08 -1.13
C HIS A 14 -1.96 13.17 -0.21
N VAL A 15 -1.99 11.86 -0.48
CA VAL A 15 -1.18 10.90 0.24
C VAL A 15 0.28 11.08 -0.17
N ASP A 16 1.18 11.08 0.83
CA ASP A 16 2.60 11.21 0.57
C ASP A 16 3.10 9.96 -0.20
N PRO A 17 3.73 10.13 -1.37
CA PRO A 17 4.23 8.98 -2.14
C PRO A 17 5.24 8.11 -1.39
N ASP A 18 5.91 8.67 -0.38
CA ASP A 18 6.86 7.92 0.43
C ASP A 18 6.17 7.04 1.48
N SER A 19 4.84 7.20 1.65
CA SER A 19 4.06 6.45 2.64
C SER A 19 3.59 5.10 2.13
N TYR A 20 3.72 4.83 0.83
CA TYR A 20 3.23 3.58 0.23
C TYR A 20 4.07 3.18 -0.96
N SER A 21 3.97 1.88 -1.31
CA SER A 21 4.52 1.35 -2.55
C SER A 21 3.48 0.43 -3.18
N LEU A 22 3.24 0.60 -4.48
CA LEU A 22 2.29 -0.23 -5.23
C LEU A 22 2.99 -1.26 -6.12
N ASP A 23 4.30 -1.38 -6.01
CA ASP A 23 5.10 -2.30 -6.82
C ASP A 23 6.07 -3.13 -5.95
N GLY A 24 5.71 -3.37 -4.70
CA GLY A 24 6.50 -4.23 -3.81
C GLY A 24 7.71 -3.55 -3.21
N GLY A 25 8.67 -4.37 -2.81
CA GLY A 25 9.91 -3.90 -2.21
C GLY A 25 9.85 -3.80 -0.69
N THR A 26 10.90 -3.23 -0.12
CA THR A 26 11.00 -3.02 1.33
C THR A 26 11.46 -1.59 1.63
N PRO A 27 10.61 -0.59 1.36
CA PRO A 27 10.94 0.79 1.71
C PRO A 27 11.13 0.95 3.22
N ALA A 28 11.74 2.06 3.63
CA ALA A 28 12.11 2.28 5.02
C ALA A 28 10.89 2.28 5.96
N GLU A 29 9.82 2.98 5.57
CA GLU A 29 8.58 3.05 6.35
C GLU A 29 7.43 3.32 5.38
N ALA A 30 6.70 2.26 4.99
CA ALA A 30 5.59 2.41 4.05
C ALA A 30 4.66 1.21 4.08
N TYR A 31 3.42 1.43 3.70
CA TYR A 31 2.48 0.37 3.39
C TYR A 31 2.73 -0.11 1.97
N VAL A 32 2.79 -1.42 1.77
CA VAL A 32 3.23 -2.00 0.50
C VAL A 32 2.18 -2.94 -0.06
N LEU A 33 1.97 -2.85 -1.37
CA LEU A 33 1.20 -3.80 -2.14
C LEU A 33 2.15 -4.46 -3.14
N ALA A 34 2.18 -5.80 -3.15
CA ALA A 34 3.10 -6.55 -3.99
C ALA A 34 2.37 -7.67 -4.73
N ARG A 35 2.82 -7.93 -5.96
CA ARG A 35 2.42 -9.14 -6.67
C ARG A 35 3.24 -10.31 -6.17
N THR A 36 2.58 -11.48 -6.05
CA THR A 36 3.23 -12.72 -5.65
C THR A 36 2.93 -13.79 -6.68
N PRO A 37 3.67 -14.92 -6.70
CA PRO A 37 3.37 -16.01 -7.63
C PRO A 37 1.95 -16.56 -7.51
N SER A 38 1.34 -16.46 -6.33
CA SER A 38 -0.01 -16.98 -6.08
C SER A 38 -1.09 -15.89 -5.97
N GLY A 39 -0.74 -14.63 -6.19
CA GLY A 39 -1.70 -13.54 -6.11
C GLY A 39 -1.08 -12.22 -5.69
N TRP A 40 -1.48 -11.72 -4.54
CA TRP A 40 -1.11 -10.39 -4.04
C TRP A 40 -0.82 -10.46 -2.56
N ALA A 41 0.01 -9.52 -2.08
CA ALA A 41 0.29 -9.37 -0.66
C ALA A 41 0.25 -7.90 -0.27
N VAL A 42 -0.18 -7.64 0.96
CA VAL A 42 -0.15 -6.30 1.57
C VAL A 42 0.58 -6.42 2.90
N TYR A 43 1.51 -5.53 3.14
CA TYR A 43 2.27 -5.53 4.40
C TYR A 43 2.75 -4.11 4.70
N TYR A 44 3.18 -3.90 5.95
CA TYR A 44 3.90 -2.69 6.33
C TYR A 44 5.38 -2.99 6.32
N SER A 45 6.16 -2.15 5.64
CA SER A 45 7.61 -2.30 5.58
C SER A 45 8.25 -1.28 6.52
N GLU A 46 9.13 -1.75 7.40
CA GLU A 46 9.85 -0.91 8.34
C GLU A 46 11.26 -1.44 8.48
N ARG A 47 12.24 -0.59 8.17
CA ARG A 47 13.68 -0.93 8.28
C ARG A 47 14.04 -2.21 7.54
N GLY A 48 13.42 -2.45 6.38
CA GLY A 48 13.67 -3.65 5.58
C GLY A 48 12.93 -4.88 6.05
N LEU A 49 12.10 -4.78 7.10
CA LEU A 49 11.31 -5.89 7.62
C LEU A 49 9.86 -5.74 7.21
N ARG A 50 9.22 -6.87 6.90
CA ARG A 50 7.79 -6.90 6.60
C ARG A 50 7.02 -7.26 7.86
N THR A 51 5.98 -6.49 8.16
CA THR A 51 5.12 -6.77 9.31
C THR A 51 3.67 -6.83 8.87
N ALA A 52 2.85 -7.59 9.58
CA ALA A 52 1.41 -7.72 9.34
C ALA A 52 1.08 -8.11 7.89
N GLU A 53 1.87 -8.99 7.30
CA GLU A 53 1.68 -9.40 5.90
C GLU A 53 0.41 -10.23 5.74
N MET A 54 -0.41 -9.85 4.74
CA MET A 54 -1.63 -10.57 4.39
C MET A 54 -1.63 -10.89 2.91
N ALA A 55 -2.03 -12.12 2.57
CA ALA A 55 -2.09 -12.59 1.19
C ALA A 55 -3.52 -12.52 0.66
N PHE A 56 -3.65 -12.21 -0.63
CA PHE A 56 -4.93 -12.11 -1.31
C PHE A 56 -4.86 -12.80 -2.66
N GLU A 57 -5.97 -13.34 -3.12
CA GLU A 57 -6.06 -13.96 -4.44
C GLU A 57 -6.28 -12.94 -5.56
N THR A 58 -6.89 -11.79 -5.23
CA THR A 58 -7.24 -10.80 -6.25
C THR A 58 -6.63 -9.44 -5.94
N GLU A 59 -6.36 -8.71 -7.02
CA GLU A 59 -5.88 -7.33 -6.95
C GLU A 59 -6.87 -6.44 -6.21
N SER A 60 -8.16 -6.62 -6.47
CA SER A 60 -9.20 -5.80 -5.86
C SER A 60 -9.22 -5.90 -4.34
N GLU A 61 -9.08 -7.12 -3.82
CA GLU A 61 -9.05 -7.34 -2.37
C GLU A 61 -7.82 -6.70 -1.72
N ALA A 62 -6.65 -6.88 -2.36
CA ALA A 62 -5.41 -6.31 -1.87
C ALA A 62 -5.46 -4.78 -1.88
N CYS A 63 -5.97 -4.19 -2.96
CA CYS A 63 -6.11 -2.74 -3.08
C CYS A 63 -7.08 -2.19 -2.02
N ALA A 64 -8.16 -2.92 -1.73
CA ALA A 64 -9.13 -2.48 -0.72
C ALA A 64 -8.49 -2.41 0.66
N LEU A 65 -7.68 -3.40 1.04
CA LEU A 65 -6.98 -3.36 2.32
C LEU A 65 -5.95 -2.23 2.36
N LEU A 66 -5.12 -2.10 1.32
CA LEU A 66 -4.11 -1.06 1.28
C LEU A 66 -4.73 0.33 1.38
N ARG A 67 -5.81 0.56 0.65
CA ARG A 67 -6.55 1.81 0.72
C ARG A 67 -6.98 2.12 2.15
N THR A 68 -7.57 1.14 2.83
CA THR A 68 -8.02 1.31 4.21
C THR A 68 -6.87 1.66 5.14
N LEU A 69 -5.75 0.92 5.05
CA LEU A 69 -4.60 1.13 5.92
C LEU A 69 -3.98 2.51 5.71
N VAL A 70 -3.81 2.92 4.47
CA VAL A 70 -3.18 4.20 4.14
C VAL A 70 -4.07 5.36 4.53
N LEU A 71 -5.35 5.33 4.16
CA LEU A 71 -6.25 6.46 4.41
C LEU A 71 -6.62 6.60 5.88
N ARG A 72 -6.55 5.53 6.65
CA ARG A 72 -6.83 5.54 8.07
C ARG A 72 -5.68 6.14 8.89
N ASP A 73 -4.46 6.08 8.37
CA ASP A 73 -3.26 6.55 9.07
C ASP A 73 -2.99 8.02 8.72
N PRO A 74 -3.15 8.95 9.67
CA PRO A 74 -2.95 10.38 9.37
C PRO A 74 -1.51 10.73 9.01
N THR A 75 -0.53 9.87 9.35
CA THR A 75 0.87 10.15 9.02
C THR A 75 1.18 9.95 7.54
N THR A 76 0.27 9.34 6.78
CA THR A 76 0.47 9.12 5.34
C THR A 76 0.09 10.34 4.49
N ARG A 77 -0.52 11.36 5.07
CA ARG A 77 -0.93 12.55 4.32
C ARG A 77 0.21 13.52 4.15
N ARG A 78 0.25 14.17 2.98
CA ARG A 78 1.19 15.25 2.76
C ARG A 78 0.83 16.43 3.63
N ARG A 79 1.85 17.03 4.21
CA ARG A 79 1.68 18.31 4.88
C ARG A 79 1.77 19.42 3.82
N SER A 80 0.81 20.28 3.83
CA SER A 80 0.81 21.46 2.98
C SER A 80 1.76 22.53 3.56
#